data_b42db1f3b414063641d0b2eb9d869246
#
_entry.id   b42db1f3b414063641d0b2eb9d869246
#
_cell.length_a   1.000
_cell.length_b   1.000
_cell.length_c   1.000
_cell.angle_alpha   90.00
_cell.angle_beta   90.00
_cell.angle_gamma   90.00
#
_symmetry.space_group_name_H-M   'P 1'
#
loop_
_entity.id
_entity.type
_entity.pdbx_description
1 polymer ?
#
loop_
_entity_poly.entity_id
_entity_poly.type
_entity_poly.pdbx_seq_one_letter_code
_entity_poly.pdbx_strand_id
1 'polypeptide(L)'
;MIRGRRTVGLLGGSFNPAHGGHRRISLFAKHALALDEVWWVVSPGNVLKPADGMAPLPARLASARAQARRAPIRPTAIEAQLGTRYTVDTLTALVRRYPKLHFVWLMGADNLAQFHQWRHWRTIARTMPIAVIARPGYDAAALASPAMVWLRRFRRRPGWLAHQLSVHSASWSAPALVILRFDPDPRSATTLRAADPQWHLRFAAAPQRDPLTHRAIQSPTGKAGR
;
A
#
# COMPACT_ATOMS: atom_id res chain seq x y z
N MET A 1 -19.95 17.07 18.61
CA MET A 1 -19.78 16.33 17.33
C MET A 1 -18.89 15.11 17.60
N ILE A 2 -19.44 13.91 17.52
CA ILE A 2 -18.65 12.67 17.63
C ILE A 2 -17.76 12.64 16.40
N ARG A 3 -16.42 12.80 16.58
CA ARG A 3 -15.47 12.60 15.48
C ARG A 3 -15.62 11.17 15.01
N GLY A 4 -16.13 10.99 13.83
CA GLY A 4 -16.29 9.67 13.23
C GLY A 4 -14.94 8.95 13.09
N ARG A 5 -15.00 7.65 12.79
CA ARG A 5 -13.81 6.84 12.56
C ARG A 5 -13.00 7.40 11.38
N ARG A 6 -11.70 7.59 11.57
CA ARG A 6 -10.82 8.05 10.48
C ARG A 6 -10.67 6.96 9.42
N THR A 7 -10.56 7.40 8.18
CA THR A 7 -10.45 6.55 7.00
C THR A 7 -9.04 6.59 6.42
N VAL A 8 -8.42 5.44 6.24
CA VAL A 8 -7.03 5.32 5.83
C VAL A 8 -6.89 4.42 4.61
N GLY A 9 -6.31 4.93 3.54
CA GLY A 9 -5.86 4.11 2.43
C GLY A 9 -4.54 3.42 2.75
N LEU A 10 -4.44 2.12 2.53
CA LEU A 10 -3.20 1.36 2.69
C LEU A 10 -2.61 1.06 1.30
N LEU A 11 -1.46 1.63 0.97
CA LEU A 11 -0.72 1.34 -0.25
C LEU A 11 0.54 0.55 0.11
N GLY A 12 0.53 -0.75 -0.19
CA GLY A 12 1.67 -1.63 0.00
C GLY A 12 2.66 -1.58 -1.16
N GLY A 13 3.95 -1.69 -0.87
CA GLY A 13 4.97 -1.73 -1.91
C GLY A 13 6.38 -1.80 -1.37
N SER A 14 7.33 -2.10 -2.27
CA SER A 14 8.76 -2.08 -1.93
C SER A 14 9.30 -0.65 -1.75
N PHE A 15 8.75 0.33 -2.48
CA PHE A 15 9.23 1.71 -2.51
C PHE A 15 10.75 1.80 -2.72
N ASN A 16 11.24 1.18 -3.78
CA ASN A 16 12.65 0.96 -4.07
C ASN A 16 13.13 1.67 -5.37
N PRO A 17 13.31 3.01 -5.39
CA PRO A 17 12.86 4.02 -4.41
C PRO A 17 11.38 4.36 -4.49
N ALA A 18 10.89 5.12 -3.50
CA ALA A 18 9.64 5.86 -3.64
C ALA A 18 9.79 6.98 -4.67
N HIS A 19 8.74 7.29 -5.41
CA HIS A 19 8.76 8.31 -6.46
C HIS A 19 7.43 9.06 -6.58
N GLY A 20 7.43 10.12 -7.38
CA GLY A 20 6.27 10.98 -7.58
C GLY A 20 5.01 10.24 -8.04
N GLY A 21 5.15 9.15 -8.79
CA GLY A 21 4.02 8.30 -9.18
C GLY A 21 3.28 7.71 -7.98
N HIS A 22 3.99 7.20 -6.96
CA HIS A 22 3.36 6.74 -5.73
C HIS A 22 2.61 7.87 -5.02
N ARG A 23 3.19 9.08 -4.99
CA ARG A 23 2.54 10.24 -4.39
C ARG A 23 1.27 10.64 -5.14
N ARG A 24 1.32 10.71 -6.46
CA ARG A 24 0.18 11.11 -7.30
C ARG A 24 -1.00 10.14 -7.15
N ILE A 25 -0.76 8.83 -7.26
CA ILE A 25 -1.83 7.83 -7.10
C ILE A 25 -2.42 7.85 -5.69
N SER A 26 -1.61 8.10 -4.66
CA SER A 26 -2.10 8.19 -3.27
C SER A 26 -3.00 9.40 -3.07
N LEU A 27 -2.60 10.57 -3.57
CA LEU A 27 -3.40 11.79 -3.47
C LEU A 27 -4.69 11.69 -4.29
N PHE A 28 -4.62 11.09 -5.47
CA PHE A 28 -5.78 10.81 -6.30
C PHE A 28 -6.77 9.87 -5.58
N ALA A 29 -6.30 8.73 -5.06
CA ALA A 29 -7.15 7.79 -4.33
C ALA A 29 -7.74 8.43 -3.07
N LYS A 30 -6.94 9.22 -2.33
CA LYS A 30 -7.40 9.97 -1.17
C LYS A 30 -8.58 10.88 -1.53
N HIS A 31 -8.46 11.63 -2.61
CA HIS A 31 -9.52 12.55 -3.06
C HIS A 31 -10.75 11.78 -3.54
N ALA A 32 -10.57 10.80 -4.43
CA ALA A 32 -11.66 10.04 -5.04
C ALA A 32 -12.50 9.24 -4.03
N LEU A 33 -11.91 8.84 -2.90
CA LEU A 33 -12.54 8.04 -1.86
C LEU A 33 -12.78 8.81 -0.56
N ALA A 34 -12.52 10.13 -0.54
CA ALA A 34 -12.64 10.99 0.65
C ALA A 34 -11.89 10.42 1.89
N LEU A 35 -10.67 9.87 1.68
CA LEU A 35 -9.86 9.34 2.77
C LEU A 35 -9.22 10.49 3.58
N ASP A 36 -9.00 10.28 4.87
CA ASP A 36 -8.29 11.25 5.72
C ASP A 36 -6.80 11.27 5.39
N GLU A 37 -6.20 10.09 5.23
CA GLU A 37 -4.79 9.94 4.89
C GLU A 37 -4.52 8.63 4.14
N VAL A 38 -3.30 8.49 3.61
CA VAL A 38 -2.80 7.24 3.01
C VAL A 38 -1.55 6.78 3.76
N TRP A 39 -1.51 5.53 4.16
CA TRP A 39 -0.30 4.92 4.70
C TRP A 39 0.43 4.15 3.59
N TRP A 40 1.72 4.45 3.45
CA TRP A 40 2.60 3.65 2.60
C TRP A 40 3.23 2.55 3.44
N VAL A 41 2.76 1.34 3.25
CA VAL A 41 3.28 0.16 3.95
C VAL A 41 4.53 -0.31 3.20
N VAL A 42 5.71 0.13 3.68
CA VAL A 42 7.01 -0.21 3.07
C VAL A 42 7.38 -1.61 3.48
N SER A 43 7.28 -2.55 2.54
CA SER A 43 7.52 -3.97 2.78
C SER A 43 9.00 -4.24 3.11
N PRO A 44 9.30 -5.08 4.12
CA PRO A 44 10.67 -5.53 4.38
C PRO A 44 11.27 -6.29 3.20
N GLY A 45 10.47 -7.08 2.51
CA GLY A 45 10.79 -7.82 1.30
C GLY A 45 9.52 -8.25 0.59
N ASN A 46 9.62 -8.58 -0.70
CA ASN A 46 8.51 -9.12 -1.46
C ASN A 46 8.72 -10.62 -1.67
N VAL A 47 7.83 -11.45 -1.14
CA VAL A 47 7.89 -12.92 -1.26
C VAL A 47 7.79 -13.44 -2.70
N LEU A 48 7.28 -12.61 -3.61
CA LEU A 48 7.11 -12.94 -5.03
C LEU A 48 8.22 -12.36 -5.92
N LYS A 49 9.22 -11.66 -5.35
CA LYS A 49 10.32 -11.05 -6.10
C LYS A 49 11.67 -11.45 -5.50
N PRO A 50 12.69 -11.64 -6.33
CA PRO A 50 14.06 -11.84 -5.85
C PRO A 50 14.48 -10.68 -4.93
N ALA A 51 15.33 -10.98 -3.95
CA ALA A 51 15.87 -9.97 -3.03
C ALA A 51 16.92 -9.07 -3.70
N ASP A 52 17.46 -9.51 -4.83
CA ASP A 52 18.52 -8.82 -5.58
C ASP A 52 18.06 -7.41 -6.02
N GLY A 53 18.94 -6.44 -5.79
CA GLY A 53 18.66 -5.03 -6.09
C GLY A 53 17.69 -4.35 -5.12
N MET A 54 17.31 -5.00 -4.01
CA MET A 54 16.47 -4.39 -2.98
C MET A 54 17.34 -3.59 -2.01
N ALA A 55 17.19 -2.26 -2.01
CA ALA A 55 17.88 -1.40 -1.05
C ALA A 55 17.43 -1.69 0.39
N PRO A 56 18.28 -1.39 1.40
CA PRO A 56 17.93 -1.57 2.81
C PRO A 56 16.63 -0.87 3.20
N LEU A 57 15.82 -1.52 4.05
CA LEU A 57 14.53 -1.00 4.49
C LEU A 57 14.59 0.43 5.05
N PRO A 58 15.59 0.80 5.88
CA PRO A 58 15.73 2.19 6.35
C PRO A 58 15.86 3.20 5.22
N ALA A 59 16.67 2.92 4.19
CA ALA A 59 16.85 3.80 3.04
C ALA A 59 15.55 3.94 2.23
N ARG A 60 14.81 2.85 2.02
CA ARG A 60 13.53 2.85 1.31
C ARG A 60 12.46 3.64 2.08
N LEU A 61 12.41 3.50 3.40
CA LEU A 61 11.51 4.28 4.23
C LEU A 61 11.88 5.76 4.23
N ALA A 62 13.18 6.11 4.29
CA ALA A 62 13.64 7.49 4.21
C ALA A 62 13.28 8.15 2.88
N SER A 63 13.48 7.42 1.76
CA SER A 63 13.04 7.84 0.43
C SER A 63 11.52 8.06 0.39
N ALA A 64 10.74 7.15 0.98
CA ALA A 64 9.29 7.27 1.07
C ALA A 64 8.87 8.51 1.88
N ARG A 65 9.54 8.79 3.00
CA ARG A 65 9.30 10.01 3.81
C ARG A 65 9.61 11.28 3.04
N ALA A 66 10.70 11.31 2.29
CA ALA A 66 11.06 12.47 1.45
C ALA A 66 9.97 12.75 0.40
N GLN A 67 9.46 11.71 -0.27
CA GLN A 67 8.39 11.84 -1.26
C GLN A 67 7.03 12.19 -0.65
N ALA A 68 6.75 11.72 0.56
CA ALA A 68 5.50 11.99 1.28
C ALA A 68 5.45 13.37 1.95
N ARG A 69 6.57 14.10 1.97
CA ARG A 69 6.69 15.39 2.66
C ARG A 69 5.57 16.36 2.28
N ARG A 70 4.97 17.00 3.30
CA ARG A 70 3.86 17.96 3.15
C ARG A 70 2.62 17.40 2.43
N ALA A 71 2.39 16.09 2.54
CA ALA A 71 1.19 15.44 2.04
C ALA A 71 0.52 14.61 3.16
N PRO A 72 -0.79 14.36 3.07
CA PRO A 72 -1.48 13.46 3.99
C PRO A 72 -1.15 11.99 3.69
N ILE A 73 0.15 11.70 3.63
CA ILE A 73 0.72 10.40 3.36
C ILE A 73 1.70 10.05 4.48
N ARG A 74 1.54 8.88 5.07
CA ARG A 74 2.36 8.40 6.17
C ARG A 74 3.10 7.11 5.80
N PRO A 75 4.37 7.16 5.43
CA PRO A 75 5.17 5.96 5.22
C PRO A 75 5.45 5.25 6.54
N THR A 76 5.36 3.93 6.53
CA THR A 76 5.60 3.09 7.72
C THR A 76 6.24 1.76 7.32
N ALA A 77 7.13 1.26 8.14
CA ALA A 77 7.71 -0.08 8.05
C ALA A 77 7.03 -1.04 9.07
N ILE A 78 5.75 -0.85 9.32
CA ILE A 78 5.00 -1.56 10.35
C ILE A 78 5.03 -3.09 10.18
N GLU A 79 5.14 -3.60 8.95
CA GLU A 79 5.28 -5.05 8.69
C GLU A 79 6.49 -5.64 9.41
N ALA A 80 7.64 -4.95 9.37
CA ALA A 80 8.83 -5.39 10.08
C ALA A 80 8.62 -5.46 11.59
N GLN A 81 7.82 -4.57 12.14
CA GLN A 81 7.54 -4.50 13.58
C GLN A 81 6.46 -5.48 14.04
N LEU A 82 5.53 -5.81 13.14
CA LEU A 82 4.51 -6.83 13.39
C LEU A 82 5.07 -8.24 13.20
N GLY A 83 6.28 -8.37 12.63
CA GLY A 83 6.85 -9.66 12.25
C GLY A 83 6.04 -10.36 11.16
N THR A 84 5.25 -9.61 10.38
CA THR A 84 4.42 -10.16 9.32
C THR A 84 5.17 -10.20 8.01
N ARG A 85 4.95 -11.27 7.22
CA ARG A 85 5.56 -11.48 5.91
C ARG A 85 4.55 -11.43 4.78
N TYR A 86 3.31 -11.79 5.06
CA TYR A 86 2.24 -11.83 4.07
C TYR A 86 1.23 -10.72 4.32
N THR A 87 0.71 -10.15 3.23
CA THR A 87 -0.25 -9.05 3.27
C THR A 87 -1.48 -9.39 4.13
N VAL A 88 -2.00 -10.61 4.06
CA VAL A 88 -3.16 -11.03 4.86
C VAL A 88 -2.90 -10.88 6.37
N ASP A 89 -1.72 -11.27 6.82
CA ASP A 89 -1.35 -11.21 8.24
C ASP A 89 -1.18 -9.76 8.68
N THR A 90 -0.52 -8.94 7.85
CA THR A 90 -0.37 -7.50 8.08
C THR A 90 -1.71 -6.80 8.21
N LEU A 91 -2.61 -6.99 7.24
CA LEU A 91 -3.91 -6.30 7.23
C LEU A 91 -4.79 -6.75 8.39
N THR A 92 -4.80 -8.04 8.73
CA THR A 92 -5.51 -8.56 9.90
C THR A 92 -4.98 -7.94 11.20
N ALA A 93 -3.66 -7.86 11.34
CA ALA A 93 -3.02 -7.23 12.51
C ALA A 93 -3.34 -5.73 12.61
N LEU A 94 -3.36 -5.01 11.46
CA LEU A 94 -3.71 -3.58 11.42
C LEU A 94 -5.14 -3.32 11.87
N VAL A 95 -6.11 -4.08 11.35
CA VAL A 95 -7.54 -3.94 11.75
C VAL A 95 -7.70 -4.17 13.25
N ARG A 96 -7.05 -5.19 13.80
CA ARG A 96 -7.08 -5.49 15.24
C ARG A 96 -6.41 -4.41 16.08
N ARG A 97 -5.27 -3.87 15.61
CA ARG A 97 -4.48 -2.86 16.34
C ARG A 97 -5.12 -1.48 16.34
N TYR A 98 -5.83 -1.14 15.27
CA TYR A 98 -6.44 0.17 15.06
C TYR A 98 -7.96 0.08 14.85
N PRO A 99 -8.73 -0.40 15.84
CA PRO A 99 -10.17 -0.65 15.68
C PRO A 99 -11.01 0.62 15.45
N LYS A 100 -10.41 1.79 15.66
CA LYS A 100 -11.03 3.11 15.41
C LYS A 100 -10.76 3.65 14.00
N LEU A 101 -10.02 2.90 13.16
CA LEU A 101 -9.73 3.27 11.78
C LEU A 101 -10.50 2.39 10.81
N HIS A 102 -10.94 2.98 9.71
CA HIS A 102 -11.46 2.27 8.56
C HIS A 102 -10.38 2.21 7.47
N PHE A 103 -10.03 1.02 7.04
CA PHE A 103 -8.99 0.81 6.05
C PHE A 103 -9.54 0.48 4.68
N VAL A 104 -8.90 0.99 3.63
CA VAL A 104 -9.10 0.62 2.23
C VAL A 104 -7.76 0.16 1.66
N TRP A 105 -7.69 -1.05 1.12
CA TRP A 105 -6.48 -1.53 0.44
C TRP A 105 -6.38 -0.93 -0.95
N LEU A 106 -5.29 -0.21 -1.22
CA LEU A 106 -5.00 0.41 -2.50
C LEU A 106 -3.98 -0.45 -3.26
N MET A 107 -4.26 -0.78 -4.52
CA MET A 107 -3.33 -1.53 -5.37
C MET A 107 -3.39 -1.07 -6.82
N GLY A 108 -2.31 -1.26 -7.57
CA GLY A 108 -2.30 -1.07 -9.02
C GLY A 108 -2.99 -2.23 -9.75
N ALA A 109 -3.37 -2.02 -11.01
CA ALA A 109 -3.95 -3.05 -11.87
C ALA A 109 -2.99 -4.24 -12.08
N ASP A 110 -1.69 -3.98 -12.12
CA ASP A 110 -0.63 -5.00 -12.17
C ASP A 110 -0.69 -5.96 -10.97
N ASN A 111 -0.96 -5.44 -9.78
CA ASN A 111 -1.16 -6.27 -8.58
C ASN A 111 -2.48 -7.05 -8.64
N LEU A 112 -3.56 -6.46 -9.15
CA LEU A 112 -4.83 -7.18 -9.33
C LEU A 112 -4.68 -8.38 -10.28
N ALA A 113 -3.87 -8.26 -11.34
CA ALA A 113 -3.62 -9.35 -12.29
C ALA A 113 -3.04 -10.60 -11.60
N GLN A 114 -2.20 -10.42 -10.58
CA GLN A 114 -1.58 -11.51 -9.83
C GLN A 114 -2.15 -11.68 -8.40
N PHE A 115 -3.20 -10.96 -8.03
CA PHE A 115 -3.73 -10.97 -6.66
C PHE A 115 -4.20 -12.35 -6.21
N HIS A 116 -4.70 -13.17 -7.13
CA HIS A 116 -5.11 -14.55 -6.86
C HIS A 116 -3.96 -15.47 -6.40
N GLN A 117 -2.70 -15.07 -6.62
CA GLN A 117 -1.51 -15.80 -6.15
C GLN A 117 -1.10 -15.40 -4.73
N TRP A 118 -1.69 -14.34 -4.18
CA TRP A 118 -1.35 -13.90 -2.83
C TRP A 118 -1.96 -14.85 -1.79
N ARG A 119 -1.17 -15.15 -0.75
CA ARG A 119 -1.63 -16.04 0.31
C ARG A 119 -2.97 -15.55 0.88
N HIS A 120 -3.97 -16.44 0.90
CA HIS A 120 -5.31 -16.15 1.42
C HIS A 120 -5.95 -14.86 0.85
N TRP A 121 -5.77 -14.58 -0.41
CA TRP A 121 -6.24 -13.36 -1.07
C TRP A 121 -7.74 -13.07 -0.89
N ARG A 122 -8.59 -14.11 -0.82
CA ARG A 122 -10.02 -13.91 -0.54
C ARG A 122 -10.27 -13.41 0.88
N THR A 123 -9.44 -13.80 1.85
CA THR A 123 -9.46 -13.26 3.21
C THR A 123 -9.10 -11.78 3.21
N ILE A 124 -8.07 -11.37 2.44
CA ILE A 124 -7.75 -9.95 2.26
C ILE A 124 -8.98 -9.18 1.78
N ALA A 125 -9.64 -9.67 0.73
CA ALA A 125 -10.82 -9.01 0.17
C ALA A 125 -12.02 -8.95 1.14
N ARG A 126 -12.13 -9.89 2.08
CA ARG A 126 -13.15 -9.89 3.13
C ARG A 126 -12.79 -9.04 4.34
N THR A 127 -11.50 -8.71 4.52
CA THR A 127 -11.03 -7.92 5.65
C THR A 127 -11.31 -6.43 5.46
N MET A 128 -11.17 -5.91 4.24
CA MET A 128 -11.41 -4.51 3.93
C MET A 128 -11.72 -4.31 2.43
N PRO A 129 -12.36 -3.21 2.04
CA PRO A 129 -12.55 -2.84 0.64
C PRO A 129 -11.22 -2.69 -0.10
N ILE A 130 -11.26 -2.99 -1.39
CA ILE A 130 -10.12 -2.88 -2.30
C ILE A 130 -10.41 -1.79 -3.32
N ALA A 131 -9.49 -0.84 -3.47
CA ALA A 131 -9.52 0.14 -4.55
C ALA A 131 -8.33 -0.13 -5.49
N VAL A 132 -8.66 -0.41 -6.75
CA VAL A 132 -7.68 -0.68 -7.80
C VAL A 132 -7.48 0.59 -8.61
N ILE A 133 -6.24 1.05 -8.70
CA ILE A 133 -5.85 2.16 -9.55
C ILE A 133 -5.51 1.58 -10.93
N ALA A 134 -6.42 1.78 -11.86
CA ALA A 134 -6.28 1.32 -13.24
C ALA A 134 -5.38 2.28 -14.01
N ARG A 135 -4.47 1.72 -14.80
CA ARG A 135 -3.60 2.46 -15.72
C ARG A 135 -4.01 2.12 -17.15
N PRO A 136 -4.10 3.08 -18.07
CA PRO A 136 -4.31 2.78 -19.49
C PRO A 136 -3.29 1.75 -19.99
N GLY A 137 -3.75 0.72 -20.68
CA GLY A 137 -2.91 -0.35 -21.23
C GLY A 137 -2.62 -1.55 -20.31
N TYR A 138 -2.85 -1.45 -18.99
CA TYR A 138 -2.66 -2.57 -18.05
C TYR A 138 -3.97 -3.26 -17.63
N ASP A 139 -5.10 -2.79 -18.14
CA ASP A 139 -6.41 -3.21 -17.67
C ASP A 139 -6.82 -4.62 -18.15
N ALA A 140 -6.40 -5.05 -19.35
CA ALA A 140 -6.84 -6.31 -19.95
C ALA A 140 -6.45 -7.53 -19.08
N ALA A 141 -5.18 -7.66 -18.70
CA ALA A 141 -4.71 -8.76 -17.86
C ALA A 141 -5.35 -8.74 -16.46
N ALA A 142 -5.54 -7.55 -15.88
CA ALA A 142 -6.19 -7.38 -14.60
C ALA A 142 -7.67 -7.80 -14.65
N LEU A 143 -8.38 -7.39 -15.72
CA LEU A 143 -9.81 -7.69 -15.92
C LEU A 143 -10.05 -9.18 -16.21
N ALA A 144 -9.11 -9.87 -16.88
CA ALA A 144 -9.16 -11.30 -17.16
C ALA A 144 -8.69 -12.17 -15.97
N SER A 145 -8.16 -11.58 -14.91
CA SER A 145 -7.57 -12.34 -13.80
C SER A 145 -8.62 -13.14 -13.01
N PRO A 146 -8.26 -14.31 -12.45
CA PRO A 146 -9.13 -15.07 -11.55
C PRO A 146 -9.62 -14.25 -10.35
N ALA A 147 -8.79 -13.32 -9.88
CA ALA A 147 -9.17 -12.42 -8.80
C ALA A 147 -10.32 -11.50 -9.24
N MET A 148 -10.25 -10.92 -10.44
CA MET A 148 -11.31 -10.05 -10.95
C MET A 148 -12.60 -10.81 -11.22
N VAL A 149 -12.54 -12.03 -11.75
CA VAL A 149 -13.72 -12.89 -11.94
C VAL A 149 -14.48 -13.08 -10.63
N TRP A 150 -13.76 -13.28 -9.52
CA TRP A 150 -14.39 -13.41 -8.21
C TRP A 150 -14.85 -12.07 -7.62
N LEU A 151 -14.08 -10.99 -7.80
CA LEU A 151 -14.34 -9.69 -7.21
C LEU A 151 -15.43 -8.88 -7.92
N ARG A 152 -15.70 -9.16 -9.23
CA ARG A 152 -16.67 -8.39 -10.04
C ARG A 152 -18.06 -8.26 -9.42
N ARG A 153 -18.52 -9.28 -8.69
CA ARG A 153 -19.83 -9.28 -8.00
C ARG A 153 -19.90 -8.25 -6.86
N PHE A 154 -18.73 -7.86 -6.32
CA PHE A 154 -18.61 -6.89 -5.24
C PHE A 154 -18.22 -5.49 -5.75
N ARG A 155 -18.26 -5.29 -7.08
CA ARG A 155 -17.90 -4.01 -7.67
C ARG A 155 -18.89 -2.93 -7.25
N ARG A 156 -18.35 -1.78 -6.85
CA ARG A 156 -19.08 -0.59 -6.43
C ARG A 156 -18.52 0.65 -7.14
N ARG A 157 -19.32 1.71 -7.21
CA ARG A 157 -18.85 3.02 -7.70
C ARG A 157 -17.97 3.70 -6.63
N PRO A 158 -16.98 4.51 -7.01
CA PRO A 158 -16.13 5.23 -6.05
C PRO A 158 -16.93 6.08 -5.06
N GLY A 159 -17.94 6.83 -5.54
CA GLY A 159 -18.81 7.64 -4.71
C GLY A 159 -19.61 6.84 -3.68
N TRP A 160 -20.01 5.60 -3.98
CA TRP A 160 -20.64 4.73 -2.99
C TRP A 160 -19.68 4.43 -1.83
N LEU A 161 -18.43 4.07 -2.14
CA LEU A 161 -17.44 3.79 -1.10
C LEU A 161 -17.11 5.05 -0.29
N ALA A 162 -16.92 6.19 -0.94
CA ALA A 162 -16.69 7.47 -0.27
C ALA A 162 -17.84 7.83 0.68
N HIS A 163 -19.08 7.62 0.24
CA HIS A 163 -20.27 7.84 1.08
C HIS A 163 -20.28 6.89 2.28
N GLN A 164 -20.05 5.57 2.08
CA GLN A 164 -19.98 4.61 3.19
C GLN A 164 -18.91 4.98 4.22
N LEU A 165 -17.78 5.50 3.75
CA LEU A 165 -16.70 5.99 4.61
C LEU A 165 -17.11 7.22 5.42
N SER A 166 -17.89 8.15 4.82
CA SER A 166 -18.29 9.41 5.46
C SER A 166 -19.37 9.22 6.50
N VAL A 167 -20.34 8.33 6.26
CA VAL A 167 -21.50 8.11 7.17
C VAL A 167 -21.17 7.21 8.36
N HIS A 168 -19.93 6.75 8.49
CA HIS A 168 -19.46 5.93 9.61
C HIS A 168 -20.40 4.74 9.92
N SER A 169 -21.00 4.19 8.87
CA SER A 169 -21.94 3.08 8.98
C SER A 169 -21.29 1.91 9.69
N ALA A 170 -21.94 1.39 10.71
CA ALA A 170 -21.56 0.12 11.36
C ALA A 170 -21.57 -1.06 10.38
N SER A 171 -22.27 -0.92 9.26
CA SER A 171 -22.33 -1.87 8.15
C SER A 171 -21.20 -1.68 7.13
N TRP A 172 -19.99 -1.36 7.58
CA TRP A 172 -18.78 -1.38 6.76
C TRP A 172 -18.63 -2.76 6.11
N SER A 173 -19.01 -2.90 4.89
CA SER A 173 -19.11 -4.20 4.24
C SER A 173 -17.96 -4.42 3.25
N ALA A 174 -16.95 -5.13 3.67
CA ALA A 174 -16.12 -5.93 2.79
C ALA A 174 -16.83 -7.29 2.54
N PRO A 175 -16.72 -7.88 1.36
CA PRO A 175 -15.92 -7.44 0.22
C PRO A 175 -16.54 -6.29 -0.58
N ALA A 176 -15.71 -5.34 -0.99
CA ALA A 176 -16.08 -4.33 -1.97
C ALA A 176 -14.88 -4.04 -2.88
N LEU A 177 -15.14 -3.87 -4.17
CA LEU A 177 -14.14 -3.52 -5.18
C LEU A 177 -14.52 -2.19 -5.84
N VAL A 178 -13.59 -1.25 -5.85
CA VAL A 178 -13.71 0.01 -6.59
C VAL A 178 -12.57 0.10 -7.59
N ILE A 179 -12.87 0.52 -8.82
CA ILE A 179 -11.86 0.79 -9.84
C ILE A 179 -11.77 2.29 -10.03
N LEU A 180 -10.60 2.83 -9.77
CA LEU A 180 -10.23 4.23 -9.96
C LEU A 180 -9.42 4.35 -11.23
N ARG A 181 -9.90 5.15 -12.19
CA ARG A 181 -9.16 5.42 -13.42
C ARG A 181 -8.28 6.64 -13.20
N PHE A 182 -7.00 6.47 -13.42
CA PHE A 182 -5.98 7.49 -13.21
C PHE A 182 -4.98 7.48 -14.37
N ASP A 183 -4.68 8.66 -14.90
CA ASP A 183 -3.63 8.79 -15.91
C ASP A 183 -2.25 8.61 -15.25
N PRO A 184 -1.44 7.62 -15.71
CA PRO A 184 -0.24 7.24 -15.03
C PRO A 184 0.86 8.30 -15.13
N ASP A 185 1.66 8.41 -14.07
CA ASP A 185 2.96 9.04 -14.11
C ASP A 185 3.93 8.07 -14.81
N PRO A 186 4.66 8.49 -15.85
CA PRO A 186 5.58 7.62 -16.58
C PRO A 186 6.78 7.16 -15.74
N ARG A 187 7.05 7.81 -14.61
CA ARG A 187 8.15 7.45 -13.72
C ARG A 187 7.93 6.10 -13.07
N SER A 188 8.93 5.24 -13.18
CA SER A 188 8.93 3.94 -12.52
C SER A 188 10.17 3.79 -11.61
N ALA A 189 10.04 2.99 -10.57
CA ALA A 189 11.18 2.68 -9.70
C ALA A 189 12.32 1.98 -10.46
N THR A 190 12.00 1.22 -11.49
CA THR A 190 12.98 0.54 -12.36
C THR A 190 13.80 1.55 -13.14
N THR A 191 13.16 2.51 -13.79
CA THR A 191 13.85 3.58 -14.53
C THR A 191 14.73 4.41 -13.61
N LEU A 192 14.24 4.72 -12.40
CA LEU A 192 15.02 5.49 -11.42
C LEU A 192 16.24 4.73 -10.92
N ARG A 193 16.14 3.42 -10.70
CA ARG A 193 17.30 2.59 -10.32
C ARG A 193 18.31 2.44 -11.46
N ALA A 194 17.84 2.38 -12.69
CA ALA A 194 18.73 2.33 -13.85
C ALA A 194 19.54 3.64 -14.00
N ALA A 195 18.88 4.77 -13.73
CA ALA A 195 19.54 6.10 -13.79
C ALA A 195 20.47 6.36 -12.60
N ASP A 196 20.15 5.81 -11.41
CA ASP A 196 20.95 5.97 -10.19
C ASP A 196 20.90 4.68 -9.36
N PRO A 197 21.80 3.71 -9.64
CA PRO A 197 21.86 2.45 -8.89
C PRO A 197 22.17 2.63 -7.40
N GLN A 198 22.87 3.70 -7.04
CA GLN A 198 23.32 3.99 -5.68
C GLN A 198 22.40 4.98 -4.94
N TRP A 199 21.20 5.25 -5.45
CA TRP A 199 20.24 6.19 -4.88
C TRP A 199 20.06 6.03 -3.34
N HIS A 200 20.19 4.82 -2.83
CA HIS A 200 19.98 4.47 -1.42
C HIS A 200 21.06 5.04 -0.49
N LEU A 201 22.27 5.28 -1.02
CA LEU A 201 23.38 5.85 -0.24
C LEU A 201 23.05 7.28 0.24
N ARG A 202 22.22 8.02 -0.49
CA ARG A 202 21.75 9.34 -0.07
C ARG A 202 20.89 9.30 1.21
N PHE A 203 20.41 8.12 1.58
CA PHE A 203 19.55 7.91 2.74
C PHE A 203 20.18 7.00 3.81
N ALA A 204 21.50 6.70 3.68
CA ALA A 204 22.18 5.71 4.54
C ALA A 204 22.45 6.20 5.97
N ALA A 205 22.41 7.51 6.23
CA ALA A 205 23.11 8.13 7.35
C ALA A 205 22.32 8.30 8.66
N ALA A 206 21.04 7.89 8.78
CA ALA A 206 20.33 8.17 10.02
C ALA A 206 19.54 6.95 10.54
N PRO A 207 19.60 6.65 11.84
CA PRO A 207 18.70 5.72 12.48
C PRO A 207 17.26 6.21 12.26
N GLN A 208 16.49 5.44 11.51
CA GLN A 208 15.12 5.79 11.17
C GLN A 208 14.18 5.29 12.26
N ARG A 209 13.31 6.16 12.74
CA ARG A 209 12.15 5.75 13.52
C ARG A 209 10.93 5.68 12.62
N ASP A 210 10.13 4.68 12.81
CA ASP A 210 8.86 4.53 12.10
C ASP A 210 7.90 5.66 12.49
N PRO A 211 7.33 6.43 11.52
CA PRO A 211 6.46 7.57 11.83
C PRO A 211 5.12 7.19 12.50
N LEU A 212 4.71 5.94 12.39
CA LEU A 212 3.45 5.47 12.94
C LEU A 212 3.61 4.89 14.35
N THR A 213 4.68 4.13 14.57
CA THR A 213 4.90 3.40 15.83
C THR A 213 5.98 4.02 16.71
N HIS A 214 6.74 5.00 16.18
CA HIS A 214 7.89 5.66 16.82
C HIS A 214 9.04 4.72 17.22
N ARG A 215 8.96 3.44 16.83
CA ARG A 215 10.01 2.45 17.10
C ARG A 215 11.16 2.59 16.10
N ALA A 216 12.38 2.29 16.55
CA ALA A 216 13.55 2.21 15.69
C ALA A 216 13.37 1.11 14.64
N ILE A 217 13.80 1.39 13.41
CA ILE A 217 13.82 0.42 12.32
C ILE A 217 15.23 -0.15 12.29
N GLN A 218 15.33 -1.42 12.67
CA GLN A 218 16.59 -2.14 12.53
C GLN A 218 16.80 -2.53 11.08
N SER A 219 17.99 -2.28 10.55
CA SER A 219 18.44 -3.03 9.38
C SER A 219 18.42 -4.50 9.76
N PRO A 220 17.94 -5.42 8.90
CA PRO A 220 18.16 -6.83 9.15
C PRO A 220 19.67 -7.02 9.27
N THR A 221 20.15 -7.19 10.50
CA THR A 221 21.50 -7.65 10.75
C THR A 221 21.57 -9.00 10.05
N GLY A 222 22.43 -9.11 9.02
CA GLY A 222 22.71 -10.36 8.38
C GLY A 222 23.04 -11.39 9.46
N LYS A 223 22.16 -12.33 9.71
CA LYS A 223 22.58 -13.62 10.23
C LYS A 223 23.31 -14.30 9.08
N ALA A 224 24.61 -13.95 8.96
CA ALA A 224 25.57 -14.83 8.36
C ALA A 224 25.54 -16.14 9.18
N GLY A 225 25.53 -17.22 8.50
CA GLY A 225 25.40 -18.60 8.84
C GLY A 225 25.82 -19.05 10.25
N ARG A 226 25.09 -19.97 10.80
CA ARG A 226 25.58 -21.23 11.36
C ARG A 226 24.64 -22.32 10.90
#